data_0cc77ef0a39deb3b1a16a46dd5c34fd6
#
_entry.id   0cc77ef0a39deb3b1a16a46dd5c34fd6
#
_cell.length_a   1.000
_cell.length_b   1.000
_cell.length_c   1.000
_cell.angle_alpha   90.00
_cell.angle_beta   90.00
_cell.angle_gamma   90.00
#
_symmetry.space_group_name_H-M   'P 1'
#
loop_
_entity.id
_entity.type
_entity.pdbx_description
1 polymer ?
#
loop_
_entity_poly.entity_id
_entity_poly.type
_entity_poly.pdbx_seq_one_letter_code
_entity_poly.pdbx_strand_id
1 'polypeptide(L)'
;PDWSRGLGDVYKRQVLDGMQGGTAATQEVFIENVGQPTLACIRPAVDALLDLDMHRKVQLIISGGIRNGADVAKAMALGADAVSIGSSALIALGDNDPKWENDYKKLGTTAGAFDDWHEGKDPSGINTQDPKLMKRLDPVKGGKRLSNYLKVMTLEAQTIARACGKNDLHNLEPEDLCALTVEAAAMARVPLAGTGWVPGKI
;
A
#
# COMPACT_ATOMS: atom_id res chain seq x y z
N PRO A 1 28.97 -25.08 5.94
CA PRO A 1 28.83 -24.87 4.51
C PRO A 1 28.12 -23.55 4.23
N ASP A 2 28.62 -22.79 3.25
CA ASP A 2 28.17 -21.43 2.88
C ASP A 2 26.70 -21.33 2.40
N TRP A 3 26.00 -22.43 2.30
CA TRP A 3 24.59 -22.44 1.92
C TRP A 3 23.68 -21.73 2.97
N SER A 4 24.11 -21.68 4.22
CA SER A 4 23.36 -20.98 5.28
C SER A 4 23.40 -19.46 5.10
N ARG A 5 24.39 -18.91 4.40
CA ARG A 5 24.47 -17.48 4.07
C ARG A 5 23.49 -17.10 2.95
N GLY A 6 23.29 -17.99 1.98
CA GLY A 6 22.32 -17.78 0.91
C GLY A 6 20.86 -17.80 1.38
N LEU A 7 20.53 -18.67 2.35
CA LEU A 7 19.20 -18.73 2.96
C LEU A 7 18.91 -17.53 3.87
N GLY A 8 19.93 -16.99 4.54
CA GLY A 8 19.81 -15.77 5.33
C GLY A 8 19.45 -14.54 4.49
N ASP A 9 19.85 -14.50 3.23
CA ASP A 9 19.50 -13.41 2.32
C ASP A 9 18.09 -13.52 1.71
N VAL A 10 17.56 -14.74 1.57
CA VAL A 10 16.21 -15.00 1.02
C VAL A 10 15.11 -14.53 1.97
N TYR A 11 15.34 -14.50 3.26
CA TYR A 11 14.36 -14.11 4.28
C TYR A 11 14.57 -12.71 4.86
N LYS A 12 15.42 -11.88 4.28
CA LYS A 12 15.67 -10.51 4.77
C LYS A 12 14.49 -9.58 4.58
N ARG A 13 13.56 -9.89 3.69
CA ARG A 13 12.39 -9.06 3.36
C ARG A 13 11.18 -9.93 3.14
N GLN A 14 10.06 -9.53 3.73
CA GLN A 14 8.74 -10.12 3.51
C GLN A 14 7.79 -9.04 3.04
N VAL A 15 7.03 -9.33 1.99
CA VAL A 15 5.94 -8.47 1.52
C VAL A 15 4.63 -9.07 1.97
N LEU A 16 3.87 -8.30 2.74
CA LEU A 16 2.52 -8.63 3.13
C LEU A 16 1.57 -7.82 2.28
N ASP A 17 0.82 -8.49 1.42
CA ASP A 17 -0.13 -7.89 0.50
C ASP A 17 -1.56 -8.19 0.98
N GLY A 18 -2.24 -7.20 1.53
CA GLY A 18 -3.61 -7.34 2.01
C GLY A 18 -4.63 -7.31 0.87
N MET A 19 -5.91 -7.53 1.19
CA MET A 19 -6.99 -7.61 0.20
C MET A 19 -7.17 -6.34 -0.66
N GLN A 20 -6.67 -5.19 -0.22
CA GLN A 20 -6.67 -3.96 -1.02
C GLN A 20 -5.53 -3.90 -2.04
N GLY A 21 -4.62 -4.87 -2.01
CA GLY A 21 -3.60 -5.11 -3.03
C GLY A 21 -4.01 -6.24 -3.97
N GLY A 22 -3.06 -6.68 -4.79
CA GLY A 22 -3.25 -7.82 -5.67
C GLY A 22 -2.78 -7.56 -7.10
N THR A 23 -3.01 -8.55 -7.96
CA THR A 23 -2.51 -8.57 -9.33
C THR A 23 -3.33 -7.73 -10.31
N ALA A 24 -4.43 -7.15 -9.88
CA ALA A 24 -5.41 -6.45 -10.72
C ALA A 24 -6.09 -7.32 -11.80
N ALA A 25 -5.72 -8.58 -11.90
CA ALA A 25 -6.27 -9.56 -12.86
C ALA A 25 -7.09 -10.64 -12.14
N THR A 26 -7.76 -10.28 -11.06
CA THR A 26 -8.61 -11.19 -10.29
C THR A 26 -10.08 -11.00 -10.65
N GLN A 27 -10.87 -12.05 -10.47
CA GLN A 27 -12.31 -11.99 -10.67
C GLN A 27 -12.97 -11.11 -9.62
N GLU A 28 -14.02 -10.37 -10.00
CA GLU A 28 -14.74 -9.43 -9.14
C GLU A 28 -15.21 -10.07 -7.82
N VAL A 29 -15.67 -11.33 -7.87
CA VAL A 29 -16.10 -12.06 -6.67
C VAL A 29 -14.99 -12.19 -5.61
N PHE A 30 -13.72 -12.22 -6.00
CA PHE A 30 -12.60 -12.31 -5.07
C PHE A 30 -12.25 -10.94 -4.48
N ILE A 31 -12.44 -9.86 -5.23
CA ILE A 31 -12.11 -8.50 -4.77
C ILE A 31 -12.89 -8.18 -3.50
N GLU A 32 -14.16 -8.52 -3.46
CA GLU A 32 -15.05 -8.20 -2.34
C GLU A 32 -15.07 -9.25 -1.22
N ASN A 33 -14.71 -10.50 -1.52
CA ASN A 33 -15.02 -11.62 -0.62
C ASN A 33 -13.81 -12.44 -0.17
N VAL A 34 -12.62 -12.21 -0.72
CA VAL A 34 -11.45 -13.06 -0.42
C VAL A 34 -10.27 -12.20 0.05
N GLY A 35 -9.65 -12.65 1.14
CA GLY A 35 -8.50 -11.98 1.75
C GLY A 35 -8.86 -11.26 3.04
N GLN A 36 -7.86 -10.68 3.66
CA GLN A 36 -7.99 -9.88 4.88
C GLN A 36 -7.58 -8.43 4.59
N PRO A 37 -8.27 -7.44 5.22
CA PRO A 37 -7.86 -6.05 5.10
C PRO A 37 -6.39 -5.85 5.51
N THR A 38 -5.65 -5.08 4.73
CA THR A 38 -4.23 -4.79 4.99
C THR A 38 -3.99 -4.36 6.43
N LEU A 39 -4.86 -3.48 6.96
CA LEU A 39 -4.78 -3.01 8.34
C LEU A 39 -4.83 -4.16 9.37
N ALA A 40 -5.66 -5.17 9.14
CA ALA A 40 -5.83 -6.31 10.04
C ALA A 40 -4.64 -7.29 9.98
N CYS A 41 -3.83 -7.24 8.93
CA CYS A 41 -2.73 -8.16 8.73
C CYS A 41 -1.41 -7.68 9.39
N ILE A 42 -1.24 -6.36 9.61
CA ILE A 42 0.06 -5.81 10.01
C ILE A 42 0.48 -6.30 11.40
N ARG A 43 -0.36 -6.10 12.40
CA ARG A 43 -0.01 -6.48 13.78
C ARG A 43 0.21 -7.98 13.98
N PRO A 44 -0.62 -8.88 13.43
CA PRO A 44 -0.32 -10.32 13.48
C PRO A 44 1.01 -10.71 12.83
N ALA A 45 1.39 -10.05 11.72
CA ALA A 45 2.68 -10.31 11.08
C ALA A 45 3.86 -9.82 11.95
N VAL A 46 3.73 -8.65 12.57
CA VAL A 46 4.74 -8.15 13.53
C VAL A 46 4.86 -9.07 14.74
N ASP A 47 3.75 -9.52 15.31
CA ASP A 47 3.77 -10.44 16.45
C ASP A 47 4.46 -11.75 16.09
N ALA A 48 4.18 -12.33 14.91
CA ALA A 48 4.85 -13.53 14.44
C ALA A 48 6.38 -13.33 14.28
N LEU A 49 6.82 -12.16 13.83
CA LEU A 49 8.24 -11.82 13.76
C LEU A 49 8.86 -11.62 15.15
N LEU A 50 8.12 -11.09 16.11
CA LEU A 50 8.54 -10.95 17.51
C LEU A 50 8.68 -12.32 18.17
N ASP A 51 7.72 -13.22 18.00
CA ASP A 51 7.73 -14.58 18.55
C ASP A 51 8.93 -15.41 18.07
N LEU A 52 9.41 -15.11 16.85
CA LEU A 52 10.57 -15.76 16.26
C LEU A 52 11.89 -15.01 16.51
N ASP A 53 11.88 -13.92 17.29
CA ASP A 53 13.02 -13.00 17.45
C ASP A 53 13.60 -12.52 16.11
N MET A 54 12.73 -12.30 15.12
CA MET A 54 13.09 -11.86 13.77
C MET A 54 12.60 -10.45 13.44
N HIS A 55 11.85 -9.80 14.32
CA HIS A 55 11.39 -8.42 14.12
C HIS A 55 12.59 -7.49 13.89
N ARG A 56 12.52 -6.65 12.87
CA ARG A 56 13.58 -5.76 12.37
C ARG A 56 14.85 -6.47 11.84
N LYS A 57 15.00 -7.78 12.02
CA LYS A 57 16.00 -8.58 11.32
C LYS A 57 15.50 -8.97 9.93
N VAL A 58 14.20 -9.19 9.81
CA VAL A 58 13.47 -9.34 8.54
C VAL A 58 12.64 -8.10 8.34
N GLN A 59 12.86 -7.39 7.24
CA GLN A 59 12.10 -6.19 6.91
C GLN A 59 10.70 -6.56 6.44
N LEU A 60 9.69 -5.94 7.06
CA LEU A 60 8.28 -6.11 6.71
C LEU A 60 7.83 -4.98 5.78
N ILE A 61 7.46 -5.33 4.57
CA ILE A 61 6.94 -4.41 3.56
C ILE A 61 5.43 -4.59 3.48
N ILE A 62 4.68 -3.52 3.68
CA ILE A 62 3.21 -3.56 3.60
C ILE A 62 2.75 -3.07 2.24
N SER A 63 1.90 -3.86 1.60
CA SER A 63 1.27 -3.60 0.30
C SER A 63 -0.25 -3.67 0.42
N GLY A 64 -0.93 -2.88 -0.41
CA GLY A 64 -2.38 -2.85 -0.48
C GLY A 64 -3.01 -1.64 0.19
N GLY A 65 -3.65 -0.78 -0.61
CA GLY A 65 -4.43 0.35 -0.14
C GLY A 65 -3.63 1.58 0.30
N ILE A 66 -2.33 1.65 0.06
CA ILE A 66 -1.50 2.81 0.41
C ILE A 66 -1.69 3.92 -0.64
N ARG A 67 -2.17 5.08 -0.23
CA ARG A 67 -2.58 6.18 -1.11
C ARG A 67 -1.91 7.52 -0.83
N ASN A 68 -1.47 7.76 0.40
CA ASN A 68 -0.93 9.05 0.83
C ASN A 68 0.05 8.87 1.99
N GLY A 69 0.68 9.96 2.41
CA GLY A 69 1.65 9.93 3.51
C GLY A 69 1.06 9.55 4.86
N ALA A 70 -0.24 9.77 5.07
CA ALA A 70 -0.89 9.32 6.30
C ALA A 70 -1.03 7.79 6.35
N ASP A 71 -1.34 7.14 5.21
CA ASP A 71 -1.37 5.68 5.14
C ASP A 71 0.05 5.11 5.38
N VAL A 72 1.09 5.75 4.81
CA VAL A 72 2.49 5.40 5.08
C VAL A 72 2.80 5.49 6.57
N ALA A 73 2.53 6.64 7.20
CA ALA A 73 2.83 6.85 8.62
C ALA A 73 2.11 5.84 9.52
N LYS A 74 0.85 5.51 9.23
CA LYS A 74 0.09 4.49 9.97
C LYS A 74 0.69 3.09 9.82
N ALA A 75 1.06 2.69 8.60
CA ALA A 75 1.71 1.40 8.37
C ALA A 75 3.05 1.30 9.13
N MET A 76 3.87 2.35 9.07
CA MET A 76 5.13 2.43 9.79
C MET A 76 4.92 2.37 11.30
N ALA A 77 3.96 3.12 11.84
CA ALA A 77 3.62 3.10 13.26
C ALA A 77 3.13 1.71 13.74
N LEU A 78 2.47 0.95 12.88
CA LEU A 78 2.05 -0.41 13.17
C LEU A 78 3.17 -1.45 13.09
N GLY A 79 4.36 -1.06 12.63
CA GLY A 79 5.56 -1.89 12.63
C GLY A 79 6.07 -2.31 11.24
N ALA A 80 5.59 -1.68 10.17
CA ALA A 80 6.18 -1.85 8.85
C ALA A 80 7.56 -1.17 8.76
N ASP A 81 8.45 -1.76 7.97
CA ASP A 81 9.75 -1.15 7.63
C ASP A 81 9.69 -0.37 6.31
N ALA A 82 8.73 -0.72 5.46
CA ALA A 82 8.48 -0.04 4.18
C ALA A 82 7.05 -0.28 3.70
N VAL A 83 6.64 0.47 2.70
CA VAL A 83 5.35 0.28 2.02
C VAL A 83 5.55 0.12 0.51
N SER A 84 4.65 -0.63 -0.11
CA SER A 84 4.54 -0.76 -1.57
C SER A 84 3.29 -0.05 -2.05
N ILE A 85 3.40 0.67 -3.16
CA ILE A 85 2.27 1.35 -3.81
C ILE A 85 2.09 0.82 -5.23
N GLY A 86 0.85 0.68 -5.66
CA GLY A 86 0.48 0.24 -7.00
C GLY A 86 -0.43 1.24 -7.70
N SER A 87 -1.73 1.09 -7.57
CA SER A 87 -2.75 1.90 -8.27
C SER A 87 -2.57 3.41 -8.08
N SER A 88 -2.17 3.86 -6.90
CA SER A 88 -1.91 5.28 -6.64
C SER A 88 -0.75 5.84 -7.49
N ALA A 89 0.28 5.03 -7.76
CA ALA A 89 1.37 5.41 -8.65
C ALA A 89 0.91 5.46 -10.11
N LEU A 90 0.08 4.50 -10.55
CA LEU A 90 -0.50 4.49 -11.90
C LEU A 90 -1.39 5.72 -12.13
N ILE A 91 -2.24 6.06 -11.16
CA ILE A 91 -3.08 7.28 -11.19
C ILE A 91 -2.20 8.54 -11.28
N ALA A 92 -1.12 8.59 -10.52
CA ALA A 92 -0.16 9.70 -10.59
C ALA A 92 0.54 9.81 -11.95
N LEU A 93 0.78 8.69 -12.63
CA LEU A 93 1.30 8.67 -14.01
C LEU A 93 0.28 9.22 -15.02
N GLY A 94 -1.02 9.11 -14.75
CA GLY A 94 -2.09 9.60 -15.62
C GLY A 94 -3.12 8.55 -15.99
N ASP A 95 -3.11 7.40 -15.32
CA ASP A 95 -4.22 6.48 -15.33
C ASP A 95 -5.46 7.17 -14.74
N ASN A 96 -6.65 6.85 -15.26
CA ASN A 96 -7.90 7.50 -14.85
C ASN A 96 -7.94 9.03 -15.06
N ASP A 97 -7.09 9.60 -15.91
CA ASP A 97 -7.17 11.03 -16.25
C ASP A 97 -8.54 11.31 -16.89
N PRO A 98 -9.31 12.30 -16.39
CA PRO A 98 -10.65 12.65 -16.90
C PRO A 98 -10.72 12.86 -18.41
N LYS A 99 -9.61 13.24 -19.05
CA LYS A 99 -9.54 13.39 -20.52
C LYS A 99 -9.82 12.09 -21.27
N TRP A 100 -9.65 10.92 -20.62
CA TRP A 100 -9.89 9.61 -21.22
C TRP A 100 -11.26 9.03 -20.91
N GLU A 101 -12.13 9.71 -20.18
CA GLU A 101 -13.44 9.21 -19.75
C GLU A 101 -14.28 8.66 -20.92
N ASN A 102 -14.30 9.39 -22.04
CA ASN A 102 -15.04 8.95 -23.22
C ASN A 102 -14.40 7.74 -23.91
N ASP A 103 -13.09 7.58 -23.82
CA ASP A 103 -12.37 6.45 -24.39
C ASP A 103 -12.59 5.20 -23.53
N TYR A 104 -12.61 5.31 -22.20
CA TYR A 104 -13.01 4.22 -21.31
C TYR A 104 -14.43 3.73 -21.64
N LYS A 105 -15.40 4.65 -21.78
CA LYS A 105 -16.78 4.32 -22.16
C LYS A 105 -16.87 3.61 -23.51
N LYS A 106 -16.09 4.03 -24.51
CA LYS A 106 -16.09 3.41 -25.86
C LYS A 106 -15.47 2.01 -25.85
N LEU A 107 -14.48 1.78 -25.01
CA LEU A 107 -13.81 0.48 -24.88
C LEU A 107 -14.58 -0.48 -23.97
N GLY A 108 -15.65 -0.01 -23.31
CA GLY A 108 -16.43 -0.80 -22.36
C GLY A 108 -15.71 -1.07 -21.06
N THR A 109 -14.61 -0.34 -20.78
CA THR A 109 -13.84 -0.43 -19.56
C THR A 109 -14.21 0.70 -18.63
N THR A 110 -14.10 0.49 -17.33
CA THR A 110 -14.23 1.54 -16.33
C THR A 110 -12.85 1.89 -15.78
N ALA A 111 -12.66 3.16 -15.47
CA ALA A 111 -11.50 3.60 -14.73
C ALA A 111 -11.41 2.78 -13.42
N GLY A 112 -10.35 1.99 -13.27
CA GLY A 112 -10.19 1.09 -12.13
C GLY A 112 -10.88 -0.26 -12.26
N ALA A 113 -11.55 -0.57 -13.38
CA ALA A 113 -11.94 -1.94 -13.71
C ALA A 113 -10.69 -2.70 -14.16
N PHE A 114 -10.11 -3.42 -13.27
CA PHE A 114 -8.90 -4.21 -13.51
C PHE A 114 -9.17 -5.48 -14.30
N ASP A 115 -10.42 -5.86 -14.49
CA ASP A 115 -10.84 -7.08 -15.18
C ASP A 115 -10.42 -7.12 -16.65
N ASP A 116 -10.27 -5.95 -17.28
CA ASP A 116 -9.90 -5.84 -18.70
C ASP A 116 -8.39 -5.58 -18.94
N TRP A 117 -7.57 -5.61 -17.93
CA TRP A 117 -6.14 -5.42 -18.07
C TRP A 117 -5.49 -6.46 -18.98
N HIS A 118 -5.94 -7.69 -18.91
CA HIS A 118 -5.49 -8.77 -19.78
C HIS A 118 -5.83 -8.55 -21.26
N GLU A 119 -6.82 -7.69 -21.56
CA GLU A 119 -7.20 -7.33 -22.92
C GLU A 119 -6.33 -6.19 -23.49
N GLY A 120 -5.50 -5.56 -22.66
CA GLY A 120 -4.60 -4.50 -23.09
C GLY A 120 -5.29 -3.23 -23.59
N LYS A 121 -6.53 -2.99 -23.18
CA LYS A 121 -7.39 -1.88 -23.65
C LYS A 121 -7.27 -0.61 -22.78
N ASP A 122 -6.12 -0.31 -22.21
CA ASP A 122 -5.95 0.89 -21.41
C ASP A 122 -5.81 2.14 -22.30
N PRO A 123 -6.79 3.07 -22.28
CA PRO A 123 -6.73 4.28 -23.09
C PRO A 123 -5.66 5.28 -22.63
N SER A 124 -5.14 5.18 -21.42
CA SER A 124 -4.05 6.01 -20.93
C SER A 124 -2.69 5.65 -21.54
N GLY A 125 -2.56 4.42 -22.05
CA GLY A 125 -1.35 3.90 -22.64
C GLY A 125 -0.32 3.39 -21.62
N ILE A 126 -0.70 3.22 -20.35
CA ILE A 126 0.17 2.76 -19.27
C ILE A 126 0.19 1.23 -19.23
N ASN A 127 -1.00 0.60 -19.22
CA ASN A 127 -1.21 -0.83 -19.01
C ASN A 127 -1.64 -1.54 -20.31
N THR A 128 -1.00 -1.26 -21.43
CA THR A 128 -1.36 -1.80 -22.74
C THR A 128 -0.13 -2.20 -23.52
N GLN A 129 -0.29 -3.17 -24.42
CA GLN A 129 0.69 -3.53 -25.45
C GLN A 129 0.27 -3.02 -26.84
N ASP A 130 -0.89 -2.34 -26.99
CA ASP A 130 -1.29 -1.74 -28.25
C ASP A 130 -0.37 -0.56 -28.59
N PRO A 131 0.36 -0.60 -29.73
CA PRO A 131 1.31 0.43 -30.10
C PRO A 131 0.69 1.82 -30.32
N LYS A 132 -0.62 1.89 -30.60
CA LYS A 132 -1.33 3.16 -30.76
C LYS A 132 -1.68 3.77 -29.40
N LEU A 133 -2.09 2.93 -28.45
CA LEU A 133 -2.40 3.37 -27.09
C LEU A 133 -1.11 3.71 -26.33
N MET A 134 -0.06 2.90 -26.43
CA MET A 134 1.25 3.17 -25.79
C MET A 134 1.80 4.56 -26.12
N LYS A 135 1.57 5.06 -27.34
CA LYS A 135 2.00 6.40 -27.76
C LYS A 135 1.29 7.56 -27.03
N ARG A 136 0.20 7.27 -26.31
CA ARG A 136 -0.53 8.29 -25.55
C ARG A 136 0.14 8.65 -24.23
N LEU A 137 0.95 7.75 -23.68
CA LEU A 137 1.75 8.01 -22.50
C LEU A 137 2.93 8.92 -22.88
N ASP A 138 3.01 10.07 -22.22
CA ASP A 138 4.21 10.92 -22.22
C ASP A 138 5.05 10.57 -20.98
N PRO A 139 6.16 9.82 -21.15
CA PRO A 139 6.96 9.34 -20.01
C PRO A 139 7.59 10.48 -19.20
N VAL A 140 7.93 11.59 -19.84
CA VAL A 140 8.55 12.74 -19.18
C VAL A 140 7.52 13.44 -18.28
N LYS A 141 6.35 13.72 -18.82
CA LYS A 141 5.27 14.36 -18.08
C LYS A 141 4.71 13.45 -16.98
N GLY A 142 4.48 12.18 -17.28
CA GLY A 142 4.04 11.17 -16.31
C GLY A 142 5.05 11.00 -15.18
N GLY A 143 6.33 10.86 -15.52
CA GLY A 143 7.41 10.74 -14.54
C GLY A 143 7.51 11.95 -13.62
N LYS A 144 7.30 13.17 -14.14
CA LYS A 144 7.27 14.39 -13.32
C LYS A 144 6.09 14.39 -12.33
N ARG A 145 4.89 13.96 -12.78
CA ARG A 145 3.71 13.82 -11.91
C ARG A 145 3.98 12.80 -10.79
N LEU A 146 4.47 11.61 -11.14
CA LEU A 146 4.79 10.57 -10.17
C LEU A 146 5.86 11.05 -9.17
N SER A 147 6.92 11.71 -9.64
CA SER A 147 7.95 12.28 -8.77
C SER A 147 7.36 13.29 -7.77
N ASN A 148 6.46 14.17 -8.22
CA ASN A 148 5.80 15.12 -7.33
C ASN A 148 4.91 14.42 -6.31
N TYR A 149 4.14 13.42 -6.74
CA TYR A 149 3.29 12.63 -5.86
C TYR A 149 4.09 11.94 -4.75
N LEU A 150 5.20 11.27 -5.10
CA LEU A 150 6.07 10.60 -4.13
C LEU A 150 6.71 11.58 -3.15
N LYS A 151 7.10 12.77 -3.63
CA LYS A 151 7.62 13.83 -2.75
C LYS A 151 6.57 14.32 -1.74
N VAL A 152 5.34 14.55 -2.22
CA VAL A 152 4.23 14.97 -1.33
C VAL A 152 3.92 13.88 -0.32
N MET A 153 3.79 12.62 -0.73
CA MET A 153 3.57 11.48 0.15
C MET A 153 4.64 11.40 1.24
N THR A 154 5.92 11.57 0.86
CA THR A 154 7.03 11.56 1.81
C THR A 154 6.95 12.73 2.79
N LEU A 155 6.65 13.94 2.31
CA LEU A 155 6.51 15.13 3.15
C LEU A 155 5.35 15.01 4.14
N GLU A 156 4.21 14.47 3.70
CA GLU A 156 3.06 14.20 4.59
C GLU A 156 3.44 13.24 5.71
N ALA A 157 4.06 12.09 5.36
CA ALA A 157 4.49 11.11 6.35
C ALA A 157 5.49 11.71 7.36
N GLN A 158 6.47 12.47 6.87
CA GLN A 158 7.44 13.17 7.73
C GLN A 158 6.76 14.23 8.62
N THR A 159 5.75 14.91 8.11
CA THR A 159 5.01 15.92 8.89
C THR A 159 4.25 15.26 10.03
N ILE A 160 3.64 14.12 9.79
CA ILE A 160 2.96 13.32 10.82
C ILE A 160 3.96 12.84 11.88
N ALA A 161 5.10 12.29 11.47
CA ALA A 161 6.13 11.85 12.42
C ALA A 161 6.61 13.00 13.32
N ARG A 162 6.83 14.18 12.75
CA ARG A 162 7.19 15.39 13.54
C ARG A 162 6.10 15.82 14.50
N ALA A 163 4.83 15.72 14.09
CA ALA A 163 3.70 16.01 14.96
C ALA A 163 3.62 15.06 16.16
N CYS A 164 4.07 13.80 15.98
CA CYS A 164 4.23 12.82 17.05
C CYS A 164 5.55 12.99 17.83
N GLY A 165 6.33 14.05 17.57
CA GLY A 165 7.63 14.28 18.23
C GLY A 165 8.75 13.37 17.76
N LYS A 166 8.59 12.70 16.62
CA LYS A 166 9.59 11.78 16.05
C LYS A 166 10.41 12.46 14.96
N ASN A 167 11.68 12.12 14.87
CA ASN A 167 12.61 12.62 13.85
C ASN A 167 12.83 11.65 12.68
N ASP A 168 12.33 10.43 12.80
CA ASP A 168 12.37 9.38 11.79
C ASP A 168 11.04 8.64 11.75
N LEU A 169 10.61 8.23 10.55
CA LEU A 169 9.38 7.44 10.35
C LEU A 169 9.45 6.07 11.03
N HIS A 170 10.65 5.47 11.11
CA HIS A 170 10.85 4.18 11.77
C HIS A 170 10.78 4.28 13.31
N ASN A 171 10.72 5.49 13.87
CA ASN A 171 10.50 5.72 15.30
C ASN A 171 9.02 5.89 15.65
N LEU A 172 8.13 5.87 14.66
CA LEU A 172 6.69 5.79 14.89
C LEU A 172 6.34 4.43 15.50
N GLU A 173 5.44 4.44 16.47
CA GLU A 173 5.03 3.29 17.25
C GLU A 173 3.50 3.20 17.35
N PRO A 174 2.93 2.04 17.68
CA PRO A 174 1.47 1.91 17.85
C PRO A 174 0.90 2.89 18.88
N GLU A 175 1.70 3.32 19.85
CA GLU A 175 1.35 4.30 20.88
C GLU A 175 1.12 5.72 20.32
N ASP A 176 1.64 6.01 19.13
CA ASP A 176 1.39 7.27 18.40
C ASP A 176 0.03 7.27 17.69
N LEU A 177 -0.71 6.15 17.74
CA LEU A 177 -1.99 5.95 17.07
C LEU A 177 -3.15 5.84 18.06
N CYS A 178 -4.30 6.32 17.63
CA CYS A 178 -5.59 5.93 18.19
C CYS A 178 -6.59 5.64 17.07
N ALA A 179 -7.50 4.72 17.30
CA ALA A 179 -8.56 4.36 16.36
C ALA A 179 -9.82 5.17 16.63
N LEU A 180 -10.52 5.59 15.59
CA LEU A 180 -11.77 6.34 15.72
C LEU A 180 -13.00 5.43 15.81
N THR A 181 -12.87 4.15 15.47
CA THR A 181 -13.94 3.15 15.54
C THR A 181 -13.47 1.89 16.25
N VAL A 182 -14.39 1.12 16.79
CA VAL A 182 -14.11 -0.14 17.48
C VAL A 182 -13.46 -1.15 16.54
N GLU A 183 -13.94 -1.23 15.29
CA GLU A 183 -13.40 -2.12 14.26
C GLU A 183 -11.95 -1.77 13.93
N ALA A 184 -11.65 -0.49 13.72
CA ALA A 184 -10.29 -0.05 13.47
C ALA A 184 -9.38 -0.32 14.68
N ALA A 185 -9.87 -0.10 15.90
CA ALA A 185 -9.15 -0.43 17.13
C ALA A 185 -8.82 -1.93 17.21
N ALA A 186 -9.78 -2.79 16.87
CA ALA A 186 -9.63 -4.25 16.89
C ALA A 186 -8.62 -4.72 15.81
N MET A 187 -8.74 -4.20 14.58
CA MET A 187 -7.83 -4.55 13.48
C MET A 187 -6.40 -4.10 13.73
N ALA A 188 -6.23 -2.84 14.16
CA ALA A 188 -4.91 -2.25 14.38
C ALA A 188 -4.29 -2.56 15.75
N ARG A 189 -5.09 -3.05 16.70
CA ARG A 189 -4.70 -3.28 18.11
C ARG A 189 -4.11 -2.03 18.78
N VAL A 190 -4.75 -0.90 18.53
CA VAL A 190 -4.42 0.40 19.13
C VAL A 190 -5.59 0.92 19.96
N PRO A 191 -5.36 1.88 20.88
CA PRO A 191 -6.44 2.41 21.73
C PRO A 191 -7.58 3.02 20.92
N LEU A 192 -8.81 2.79 21.38
CA LEU A 192 -9.96 3.55 20.88
C LEU A 192 -9.87 4.98 21.40
N ALA A 193 -10.03 5.95 20.54
CA ALA A 193 -9.91 7.37 20.85
C ALA A 193 -10.84 7.76 22.03
N GLY A 194 -10.29 8.54 22.96
CA GLY A 194 -10.99 8.95 24.17
C GLY A 194 -11.08 7.88 25.26
N THR A 195 -10.45 6.73 25.08
CA THR A 195 -10.40 5.63 26.06
C THR A 195 -8.98 5.07 26.16
N GLY A 196 -8.70 4.33 27.23
CA GLY A 196 -7.49 3.51 27.33
C GLY A 196 -7.68 2.08 26.79
N TRP A 197 -8.85 1.78 26.22
CA TRP A 197 -9.18 0.42 25.82
C TRP A 197 -8.51 0.01 24.53
N VAL A 198 -7.78 -1.09 24.59
CA VAL A 198 -7.17 -1.77 23.43
C VAL A 198 -7.81 -3.13 23.30
N PRO A 199 -8.45 -3.48 22.18
CA PRO A 199 -9.06 -4.79 21.99
C PRO A 199 -8.06 -5.93 22.19
N GLY A 200 -8.45 -6.93 23.01
CA GLY A 200 -7.61 -8.10 23.28
C GLY A 200 -6.52 -7.90 24.34
N LYS A 201 -6.39 -6.71 24.93
CA LYS A 201 -5.60 -6.50 26.16
C LYS A 201 -6.56 -6.42 27.34
N ILE A 202 -6.34 -7.29 28.31
CA ILE A 202 -7.02 -7.31 29.62
C ILE A 202 -6.23 -6.45 30.59
#